data_a18c9220161cf8a2a3ca13fdd4b88efa
#
_entry.id   a18c9220161cf8a2a3ca13fdd4b88efa
#
_cell.length_a   1.000
_cell.length_b   1.000
_cell.length_c   1.000
_cell.angle_alpha   90.00
_cell.angle_beta   90.00
_cell.angle_gamma   90.00
#
_symmetry.space_group_name_H-M   'P 1'
#
loop_
_entity.id
_entity.type
_entity.pdbx_description
1 polymer ?
#
loop_
_entity_poly.entity_id
_entity_poly.type
_entity_poly.pdbx_seq_one_letter_code
_entity_poly.pdbx_strand_id
1 'polypeptide(L)'
;MKYLKFLIINTWMIAAVHTSCARSKSSSEPAPAAEPTATEEDPSSTITANAGSDSTVDRSTQSVTLSGVDSNIGSKSVTYAWVQTAGTSVQLNDANSVSPTFATTDIKATESLTFQLTITDADGVSASDTVVVTITVLTISGTITYDLINHTNASALDYSNIIQSAIRGATVELIDSSDSSVAETTSSDASGNYSLPTFAGKSYVIRVKAELKKSDTAPTWDFTVVDNTSSQALYVMDSATQTVSATSITLNLNASSGWNGSSYSATRVAGPFAILDSVYLAKEKIISADADAVFPALKLNWSINNVATSGDLSLGQIGTSMYNGIGVYILGAANSDTDEYDGHVIIHEWGHYFENVLSRSDSIGGSHSISQKLDLRVAMGEGFGNALSGIVTDDSYYRDSSGNAQGSGFAINVETNPSSSTGWFSEYSVQSILYDLYDSTNDGSDNLSLGFTPIYNALVGSQKTTDAHTSIFSIATYLKAVSPSNASAIDTLLASQNIIAADEYGSTETNNGGDARNLPVYKTITIGGSSVELCSFATNGSYNKLGNRQFIRFEITSAGSYTFTANGQVGGDNPAIYVRKQGAYVFGSSTAGNESTTQNLAVGKYILEAYEVTNISGSRTTCMDVSISAN
;
A
#
# COMPACT_ATOMS: atom_id res chain seq x y z
N MET A 1 -23.97 9.96 -25.33
CA MET A 1 -23.54 9.83 -26.76
C MET A 1 -22.69 8.58 -26.90
N LYS A 2 -23.01 7.74 -27.87
CA LYS A 2 -22.53 6.38 -28.12
C LYS A 2 -21.02 6.24 -28.14
N TYR A 3 -20.49 5.25 -27.41
CA TYR A 3 -19.13 4.74 -27.62
C TYR A 3 -19.18 3.35 -28.26
N LEU A 4 -18.46 3.24 -29.35
CA LEU A 4 -18.34 2.11 -30.26
C LEU A 4 -17.27 1.17 -29.71
N LYS A 5 -17.63 -0.10 -29.44
CA LYS A 5 -16.67 -1.17 -29.13
C LYS A 5 -16.16 -1.78 -30.43
N PHE A 6 -14.87 -1.82 -30.60
CA PHE A 6 -14.23 -2.63 -31.66
C PHE A 6 -13.93 -4.02 -31.10
N LEU A 7 -14.59 -5.01 -31.68
CA LEU A 7 -14.32 -6.44 -31.49
C LEU A 7 -13.60 -6.94 -32.73
N ILE A 8 -12.37 -7.40 -32.61
CA ILE A 8 -11.65 -8.05 -33.71
C ILE A 8 -11.88 -9.57 -33.58
N ILE A 9 -12.67 -10.11 -34.49
CA ILE A 9 -12.85 -11.55 -34.68
C ILE A 9 -11.97 -11.99 -35.85
N ASN A 10 -11.00 -12.84 -35.59
CA ASN A 10 -10.25 -13.53 -36.65
C ASN A 10 -11.00 -14.79 -37.05
N THR A 11 -11.60 -14.73 -38.24
CA THR A 11 -12.25 -15.89 -38.88
C THR A 11 -11.31 -16.47 -39.92
N TRP A 12 -10.91 -17.73 -39.79
CA TRP A 12 -10.25 -18.48 -40.85
C TRP A 12 -11.31 -19.16 -41.72
N MET A 13 -11.39 -18.75 -42.98
CA MET A 13 -12.19 -19.40 -44.01
C MET A 13 -11.40 -20.57 -44.60
N ILE A 14 -11.98 -21.76 -44.57
CA ILE A 14 -11.57 -22.89 -45.42
C ILE A 14 -12.42 -22.84 -46.70
N ALA A 15 -11.79 -22.63 -47.82
CA ALA A 15 -12.43 -22.68 -49.11
C ALA A 15 -12.43 -24.13 -49.65
N ALA A 16 -13.60 -24.69 -49.81
CA ALA A 16 -13.81 -25.92 -50.59
C ALA A 16 -14.03 -25.55 -52.06
N VAL A 17 -13.23 -26.09 -52.92
CA VAL A 17 -13.44 -25.97 -54.39
C VAL A 17 -13.98 -27.31 -54.89
N HIS A 18 -15.23 -27.27 -55.30
CA HIS A 18 -15.83 -28.29 -56.16
C HIS A 18 -15.63 -27.94 -57.61
N THR A 19 -15.10 -28.86 -58.41
CA THR A 19 -15.34 -28.84 -59.84
C THR A 19 -15.56 -30.24 -60.37
N SER A 20 -16.72 -30.43 -60.94
CA SER A 20 -17.17 -31.60 -61.65
C SER A 20 -17.03 -31.41 -63.17
N CYS A 21 -17.07 -32.54 -63.88
CA CYS A 21 -17.44 -32.81 -65.30
C CYS A 21 -16.26 -33.12 -66.21
N ALA A 22 -16.16 -34.30 -66.68
CA ALA A 22 -16.91 -35.23 -67.51
C ALA A 22 -16.31 -35.42 -68.96
N ARG A 23 -16.19 -36.73 -69.34
CA ARG A 23 -16.14 -37.33 -70.71
C ARG A 23 -14.86 -37.11 -71.53
N SER A 24 -14.33 -38.16 -72.23
CA SER A 24 -14.81 -39.46 -72.79
C SER A 24 -13.72 -40.18 -73.57
N LYS A 25 -13.80 -41.54 -73.64
CA LYS A 25 -13.39 -42.47 -74.67
C LYS A 25 -11.90 -42.62 -75.02
N SER A 26 -11.30 -43.72 -75.16
CA SER A 26 -11.57 -45.07 -75.62
C SER A 26 -10.26 -45.85 -75.81
N SER A 27 -10.31 -47.14 -75.58
CA SER A 27 -9.64 -48.27 -76.21
C SER A 27 -8.15 -48.51 -76.05
N SER A 28 -7.82 -49.54 -75.39
CA SER A 28 -7.25 -50.83 -75.84
C SER A 28 -6.59 -51.56 -74.71
N GLU A 29 -7.08 -52.77 -74.52
CA GLU A 29 -6.57 -53.81 -73.65
C GLU A 29 -5.19 -54.31 -74.14
N PRO A 30 -4.30 -54.69 -73.24
CA PRO A 30 -3.79 -56.06 -73.25
C PRO A 30 -3.78 -56.69 -71.81
N ALA A 31 -3.86 -57.95 -71.82
CA ALA A 31 -4.11 -59.00 -70.85
C ALA A 31 -3.32 -59.00 -69.51
N PRO A 32 -3.80 -59.81 -68.50
CA PRO A 32 -3.60 -59.57 -67.10
C PRO A 32 -2.23 -60.04 -66.58
N ALA A 33 -1.60 -59.20 -65.76
CA ALA A 33 -0.52 -59.62 -64.89
C ALA A 33 -1.13 -59.93 -63.51
N ALA A 34 -0.64 -60.95 -62.87
CA ALA A 34 -1.11 -61.54 -61.61
C ALA A 34 -1.36 -60.53 -60.49
N GLU A 35 -2.52 -60.62 -59.83
CA GLU A 35 -2.81 -59.93 -58.57
C GLU A 35 -1.77 -60.31 -57.52
N PRO A 36 -1.24 -59.34 -56.73
CA PRO A 36 -0.63 -59.64 -55.48
C PRO A 36 -1.78 -60.01 -54.50
N THR A 37 -1.73 -61.17 -53.97
CA THR A 37 -2.56 -61.63 -52.86
C THR A 37 -2.61 -60.52 -51.79
N ALA A 38 -3.80 -59.98 -51.57
CA ALA A 38 -4.06 -59.18 -50.37
C ALA A 38 -3.73 -60.07 -49.17
N THR A 39 -2.72 -59.73 -48.44
CA THR A 39 -2.54 -60.24 -47.07
C THR A 39 -3.76 -59.78 -46.32
N GLU A 40 -4.62 -60.73 -45.88
CA GLU A 40 -5.61 -60.45 -44.84
C GLU A 40 -4.84 -59.87 -43.67
N GLU A 41 -5.10 -58.60 -43.33
CA GLU A 41 -4.67 -58.01 -42.07
C GLU A 41 -5.39 -58.83 -40.98
N ASP A 42 -4.61 -59.53 -40.18
CA ASP A 42 -5.09 -60.25 -38.98
C ASP A 42 -5.82 -59.23 -38.07
N PRO A 43 -7.14 -59.38 -37.84
CA PRO A 43 -7.89 -58.45 -36.96
C PRO A 43 -7.37 -58.42 -35.52
N SER A 44 -6.37 -59.26 -35.17
CA SER A 44 -5.67 -59.23 -33.88
C SER A 44 -4.51 -58.21 -33.82
N SER A 45 -4.24 -57.43 -34.89
CA SER A 45 -3.07 -56.58 -35.01
C SER A 45 -3.30 -55.09 -34.58
N THR A 46 -4.55 -54.66 -34.43
CA THR A 46 -4.86 -53.27 -34.05
C THR A 46 -4.89 -53.09 -32.53
N ILE A 47 -4.04 -52.19 -32.02
CA ILE A 47 -4.12 -51.75 -30.62
C ILE A 47 -5.11 -50.58 -30.49
N THR A 48 -5.87 -50.55 -29.40
CA THR A 48 -6.74 -49.40 -29.06
C THR A 48 -6.53 -49.00 -27.60
N ALA A 49 -6.27 -47.71 -27.36
CA ALA A 49 -6.18 -47.18 -26.01
C ALA A 49 -7.57 -47.07 -25.39
N ASN A 50 -7.64 -47.33 -24.09
CA ASN A 50 -8.81 -47.09 -23.27
C ASN A 50 -8.30 -46.46 -21.94
N ALA A 51 -8.55 -45.19 -21.75
CA ALA A 51 -8.14 -44.42 -20.58
C ALA A 51 -9.12 -44.56 -19.39
N GLY A 52 -10.15 -45.41 -19.57
CA GLY A 52 -11.22 -45.57 -18.59
C GLY A 52 -12.36 -44.57 -18.76
N SER A 53 -13.40 -44.70 -17.97
CA SER A 53 -14.56 -43.79 -17.98
C SER A 53 -14.30 -42.56 -17.16
N ASP A 54 -14.89 -41.43 -17.57
CA ASP A 54 -14.92 -40.20 -16.78
C ASP A 54 -15.46 -40.46 -15.37
N SER A 55 -14.87 -39.79 -14.40
CA SER A 55 -15.21 -40.02 -12.99
C SER A 55 -15.28 -38.71 -12.22
N THR A 56 -15.99 -38.72 -11.09
CA THR A 56 -16.04 -37.66 -10.10
C THR A 56 -15.55 -38.19 -8.77
N VAL A 57 -14.58 -37.50 -8.17
CA VAL A 57 -13.90 -37.91 -6.93
C VAL A 57 -13.90 -36.77 -5.96
N ASP A 58 -14.18 -37.02 -4.69
CA ASP A 58 -14.02 -35.98 -3.65
C ASP A 58 -12.54 -35.80 -3.30
N ARG A 59 -12.13 -34.52 -3.06
CA ARG A 59 -10.75 -34.16 -2.66
C ARG A 59 -10.24 -34.99 -1.46
N SER A 60 -11.14 -35.41 -0.55
CA SER A 60 -10.79 -36.21 0.62
C SER A 60 -10.26 -37.61 0.28
N THR A 61 -10.42 -38.06 -0.96
CA THR A 61 -9.82 -39.32 -1.45
C THR A 61 -8.30 -39.26 -1.44
N GLN A 62 -7.71 -38.08 -1.46
CA GLN A 62 -6.28 -37.75 -1.39
C GLN A 62 -5.43 -38.26 -2.55
N SER A 63 -5.77 -39.41 -3.18
CA SER A 63 -5.06 -39.98 -4.33
C SER A 63 -6.04 -40.63 -5.28
N VAL A 64 -5.87 -40.40 -6.56
CA VAL A 64 -6.65 -41.01 -7.65
C VAL A 64 -5.72 -41.86 -8.48
N THR A 65 -6.23 -43.07 -8.87
CA THR A 65 -5.53 -43.96 -9.79
C THR A 65 -6.22 -43.90 -11.14
N LEU A 66 -5.48 -43.58 -12.20
CA LEU A 66 -5.91 -43.73 -13.58
C LEU A 66 -5.74 -45.21 -14.01
N SER A 67 -6.46 -45.68 -15.03
CA SER A 67 -6.37 -47.05 -15.47
C SER A 67 -6.41 -47.16 -16.99
N GLY A 68 -5.36 -47.74 -17.55
CA GLY A 68 -5.27 -48.15 -18.96
C GLY A 68 -5.47 -49.66 -19.17
N VAL A 69 -5.94 -50.40 -18.12
CA VAL A 69 -6.00 -51.88 -18.12
C VAL A 69 -6.93 -52.43 -19.19
N ASP A 70 -7.99 -51.68 -19.55
CA ASP A 70 -8.99 -52.11 -20.55
C ASP A 70 -8.58 -51.77 -22.00
N SER A 71 -7.35 -51.30 -22.21
CA SER A 71 -6.82 -51.10 -23.56
C SER A 71 -6.70 -52.43 -24.29
N ASN A 72 -7.16 -52.45 -25.55
CA ASN A 72 -6.95 -53.65 -26.38
C ASN A 72 -5.52 -53.63 -26.94
N ILE A 73 -4.70 -54.54 -26.48
CA ILE A 73 -3.29 -54.68 -26.90
C ILE A 73 -3.07 -55.92 -27.78
N GLY A 74 -4.10 -56.74 -27.99
CA GLY A 74 -3.98 -58.02 -28.69
C GLY A 74 -2.95 -58.94 -28.02
N SER A 75 -2.06 -59.55 -28.83
CA SER A 75 -0.95 -60.36 -28.36
C SER A 75 0.38 -59.57 -28.23
N LYS A 76 0.35 -58.23 -28.39
CA LYS A 76 1.55 -57.36 -28.43
C LYS A 76 1.95 -56.90 -27.04
N SER A 77 3.23 -56.66 -26.82
CA SER A 77 3.69 -55.87 -25.69
C SER A 77 3.61 -54.37 -26.05
N VAL A 78 3.08 -53.55 -25.12
CA VAL A 78 2.93 -52.10 -25.32
C VAL A 78 3.60 -51.33 -24.19
N THR A 79 4.03 -50.11 -24.50
CA THR A 79 4.40 -49.11 -23.50
C THR A 79 3.21 -48.17 -23.28
N TYR A 80 3.08 -47.69 -22.05
CA TYR A 80 2.04 -46.73 -21.65
C TYR A 80 2.71 -45.36 -21.43
N ALA A 81 2.02 -44.30 -21.80
CA ALA A 81 2.42 -42.94 -21.51
C ALA A 81 1.19 -42.08 -21.18
N TRP A 82 1.14 -41.55 -19.98
CA TRP A 82 0.08 -40.66 -19.52
C TRP A 82 0.56 -39.25 -19.43
N VAL A 83 -0.24 -38.31 -19.94
CA VAL A 83 0.03 -36.85 -19.90
C VAL A 83 -1.24 -36.15 -19.49
N GLN A 84 -1.13 -35.21 -18.55
CA GLN A 84 -2.22 -34.26 -18.27
C GLN A 84 -2.32 -33.25 -19.39
N THR A 85 -3.53 -33.04 -19.93
CA THR A 85 -3.78 -32.11 -21.05
C THR A 85 -4.61 -30.89 -20.65
N ALA A 86 -5.33 -30.93 -19.51
CA ALA A 86 -6.11 -29.79 -19.01
C ALA A 86 -6.31 -29.86 -17.49
N GLY A 87 -6.64 -28.68 -16.89
CA GLY A 87 -6.86 -28.49 -15.46
C GLY A 87 -5.59 -28.08 -14.71
N THR A 88 -5.73 -27.83 -13.40
CA THR A 88 -4.59 -27.53 -12.49
C THR A 88 -3.55 -28.65 -12.59
N SER A 89 -2.28 -28.29 -12.82
CA SER A 89 -1.21 -29.28 -13.01
C SER A 89 -0.98 -30.12 -11.76
N VAL A 90 -1.06 -31.44 -11.93
CA VAL A 90 -0.74 -32.41 -10.88
C VAL A 90 0.44 -33.27 -11.28
N GLN A 91 1.19 -33.78 -10.28
CA GLN A 91 2.28 -34.72 -10.52
C GLN A 91 1.72 -36.14 -10.69
N LEU A 92 1.93 -36.72 -11.86
CA LEU A 92 1.65 -38.14 -12.08
C LEU A 92 2.80 -39.01 -11.54
N ASN A 93 2.51 -39.90 -10.60
CA ASN A 93 3.45 -40.95 -10.17
C ASN A 93 3.32 -42.12 -11.13
N ASP A 94 4.47 -42.64 -11.59
CA ASP A 94 4.53 -43.75 -12.54
C ASP A 94 3.77 -43.53 -13.86
N ALA A 95 3.93 -42.33 -14.46
CA ALA A 95 3.23 -41.90 -15.68
C ALA A 95 3.39 -42.87 -16.87
N ASN A 96 4.36 -43.77 -16.83
CA ASN A 96 4.58 -44.84 -17.83
C ASN A 96 4.02 -46.22 -17.44
N SER A 97 3.28 -46.27 -16.34
CA SER A 97 2.62 -47.51 -15.92
C SER A 97 1.21 -47.62 -16.51
N VAL A 98 0.63 -48.81 -16.44
CA VAL A 98 -0.78 -49.03 -16.81
C VAL A 98 -1.75 -48.32 -15.87
N SER A 99 -1.31 -48.00 -14.64
CA SER A 99 -2.15 -47.42 -13.59
C SER A 99 -1.39 -46.39 -12.78
N PRO A 100 -1.12 -45.21 -13.34
CA PRO A 100 -0.47 -44.10 -12.62
C PRO A 100 -1.40 -43.49 -11.58
N THR A 101 -0.82 -42.78 -10.60
CA THR A 101 -1.58 -42.09 -9.56
C THR A 101 -1.25 -40.61 -9.50
N PHE A 102 -2.17 -39.81 -8.98
CA PHE A 102 -1.91 -38.39 -8.65
C PHE A 102 -2.61 -38.00 -7.33
N ALA A 103 -2.05 -37.00 -6.63
CA ALA A 103 -2.64 -36.47 -5.41
C ALA A 103 -3.70 -35.40 -5.74
N THR A 104 -4.76 -35.32 -4.92
CA THR A 104 -5.84 -34.34 -5.05
C THR A 104 -5.68 -33.14 -4.09
N THR A 105 -4.71 -33.19 -3.18
CA THR A 105 -4.54 -32.23 -2.07
C THR A 105 -4.32 -30.78 -2.52
N ASP A 106 -3.70 -30.59 -3.68
CA ASP A 106 -3.38 -29.27 -4.23
C ASP A 106 -4.54 -28.65 -5.03
N ILE A 107 -5.61 -29.41 -5.26
CA ILE A 107 -6.81 -28.90 -5.92
C ILE A 107 -7.63 -28.09 -4.91
N LYS A 108 -7.76 -26.77 -5.17
CA LYS A 108 -8.39 -25.82 -4.22
C LYS A 108 -9.84 -25.47 -4.58
N ALA A 109 -10.28 -25.79 -5.79
CA ALA A 109 -11.65 -25.56 -6.26
C ALA A 109 -12.14 -26.77 -7.04
N THR A 110 -13.45 -26.98 -7.11
CA THR A 110 -14.03 -28.04 -7.95
C THR A 110 -13.69 -27.78 -9.40
N GLU A 111 -12.98 -28.73 -10.02
CA GLU A 111 -12.54 -28.64 -11.41
C GLU A 111 -12.39 -30.01 -12.06
N SER A 112 -12.28 -30.02 -13.39
CA SER A 112 -12.06 -31.24 -14.18
C SER A 112 -10.62 -31.26 -14.69
N LEU A 113 -9.91 -32.35 -14.42
CA LEU A 113 -8.59 -32.65 -14.93
C LEU A 113 -8.72 -33.62 -16.10
N THR A 114 -8.07 -33.35 -17.23
CA THR A 114 -8.09 -34.25 -18.40
C THR A 114 -6.72 -34.89 -18.56
N PHE A 115 -6.72 -36.21 -18.71
CA PHE A 115 -5.52 -36.99 -18.93
C PHE A 115 -5.64 -37.75 -20.27
N GLN A 116 -4.54 -37.81 -21.01
CA GLN A 116 -4.42 -38.59 -22.23
C GLN A 116 -3.52 -39.79 -21.96
N LEU A 117 -4.03 -40.99 -22.27
CA LEU A 117 -3.26 -42.21 -22.41
C LEU A 117 -2.80 -42.39 -23.85
N THR A 118 -1.54 -42.65 -24.05
CA THR A 118 -1.00 -43.16 -25.32
C THR A 118 -0.37 -44.52 -25.06
N ILE A 119 -0.77 -45.54 -25.83
CA ILE A 119 -0.10 -46.83 -25.86
C ILE A 119 0.66 -46.98 -27.17
N THR A 120 1.86 -47.58 -27.11
CA THR A 120 2.70 -47.75 -28.31
C THR A 120 3.24 -49.17 -28.31
N ASP A 121 3.06 -49.92 -29.41
CA ASP A 121 3.59 -51.27 -29.57
C ASP A 121 5.08 -51.28 -30.00
N ALA A 122 5.68 -52.47 -30.06
CA ALA A 122 7.08 -52.62 -30.42
C ALA A 122 7.40 -52.22 -31.87
N ASP A 123 6.38 -52.15 -32.73
CA ASP A 123 6.48 -51.73 -34.13
C ASP A 123 6.35 -50.19 -34.29
N GLY A 124 6.09 -49.47 -33.19
CA GLY A 124 5.91 -48.02 -33.13
C GLY A 124 4.49 -47.54 -33.49
N VAL A 125 3.52 -48.45 -33.60
CA VAL A 125 2.11 -48.11 -33.81
C VAL A 125 1.55 -47.60 -32.48
N SER A 126 0.88 -46.43 -32.51
CA SER A 126 0.32 -45.80 -31.31
C SER A 126 -1.18 -45.62 -31.41
N ALA A 127 -1.85 -45.70 -30.27
CA ALA A 127 -3.25 -45.31 -30.10
C ALA A 127 -3.38 -44.46 -28.84
N SER A 128 -4.33 -43.53 -28.84
CA SER A 128 -4.56 -42.64 -27.69
C SER A 128 -6.03 -42.56 -27.34
N ASP A 129 -6.30 -42.33 -26.05
CA ASP A 129 -7.63 -42.07 -25.49
C ASP A 129 -7.52 -41.06 -24.35
N THR A 130 -8.63 -40.45 -23.96
CA THR A 130 -8.68 -39.45 -22.90
C THR A 130 -9.70 -39.81 -21.83
N VAL A 131 -9.38 -39.41 -20.58
CA VAL A 131 -10.30 -39.53 -19.44
C VAL A 131 -10.37 -38.17 -18.71
N VAL A 132 -11.56 -37.83 -18.24
CA VAL A 132 -11.81 -36.66 -17.41
C VAL A 132 -12.06 -37.10 -15.97
N VAL A 133 -11.29 -36.58 -15.04
CA VAL A 133 -11.50 -36.77 -13.60
C VAL A 133 -11.92 -35.41 -13.00
N THR A 134 -13.17 -35.32 -12.55
CA THR A 134 -13.68 -34.14 -11.85
C THR A 134 -13.41 -34.30 -10.36
N ILE A 135 -12.62 -33.38 -9.80
CA ILE A 135 -12.37 -33.32 -8.37
C ILE A 135 -13.36 -32.33 -7.74
N THR A 136 -14.19 -32.84 -6.82
CA THR A 136 -15.09 -31.99 -6.04
C THR A 136 -14.40 -31.53 -4.76
N VAL A 137 -14.52 -30.24 -4.45
CA VAL A 137 -13.92 -29.60 -3.27
C VAL A 137 -15.03 -29.02 -2.41
N LEU A 138 -15.10 -29.48 -1.15
CA LEU A 138 -15.93 -28.82 -0.14
C LEU A 138 -15.25 -27.57 0.36
N THR A 139 -16.03 -26.54 0.67
CA THR A 139 -15.51 -25.25 1.15
C THR A 139 -16.26 -24.79 2.41
N ILE A 140 -15.54 -24.00 3.24
CA ILE A 140 -16.17 -23.02 4.12
C ILE A 140 -15.97 -21.67 3.48
N SER A 141 -17.06 -20.99 3.18
CA SER A 141 -17.06 -19.69 2.50
C SER A 141 -18.09 -18.76 3.13
N GLY A 142 -17.97 -17.47 2.92
CA GLY A 142 -18.91 -16.48 3.44
C GLY A 142 -18.40 -15.07 3.29
N THR A 143 -19.06 -14.15 3.98
CA THR A 143 -18.69 -12.72 4.03
C THR A 143 -18.25 -12.36 5.44
N ILE A 144 -17.18 -11.60 5.55
CA ILE A 144 -16.64 -11.08 6.81
C ILE A 144 -16.87 -9.58 6.85
N THR A 145 -17.51 -9.11 7.93
CA THR A 145 -17.83 -7.69 8.13
C THR A 145 -17.35 -7.20 9.50
N TYR A 146 -17.32 -5.89 9.69
CA TYR A 146 -17.15 -5.25 10.97
C TYR A 146 -18.19 -4.15 11.16
N ASP A 147 -18.53 -3.85 12.42
CA ASP A 147 -19.40 -2.75 12.77
C ASP A 147 -18.64 -1.43 12.54
N LEU A 148 -19.01 -0.69 11.50
CA LEU A 148 -18.51 0.66 11.22
C LEU A 148 -19.42 1.68 11.88
N ILE A 149 -18.82 2.63 12.58
CA ILE A 149 -19.48 3.76 13.21
C ILE A 149 -19.00 5.03 12.52
N ASN A 150 -19.89 5.63 11.73
CA ASN A 150 -19.60 6.87 11.00
C ASN A 150 -19.71 8.10 11.92
N HIS A 151 -19.17 9.22 11.46
CA HIS A 151 -19.35 10.50 12.13
C HIS A 151 -20.71 11.13 11.81
N THR A 152 -21.24 11.85 12.80
CA THR A 152 -22.31 12.83 12.58
C THR A 152 -21.77 14.09 11.90
N ASN A 153 -22.66 14.98 11.47
CA ASN A 153 -22.25 16.30 10.97
C ASN A 153 -21.52 17.17 12.02
N ALA A 154 -21.65 16.82 13.30
CA ALA A 154 -20.94 17.48 14.41
C ALA A 154 -19.63 16.77 14.81
N SER A 155 -19.14 15.85 13.97
CA SER A 155 -17.91 15.06 14.16
C SER A 155 -17.91 14.11 15.36
N ALA A 156 -19.05 13.91 16.01
CA ALA A 156 -19.23 12.84 16.99
C ALA A 156 -19.47 11.50 16.30
N LEU A 157 -19.18 10.37 16.94
CA LEU A 157 -19.54 9.06 16.39
C LEU A 157 -21.05 8.82 16.47
N ASP A 158 -21.64 8.31 15.39
CA ASP A 158 -23.09 8.01 15.30
C ASP A 158 -23.38 6.55 15.68
N TYR A 159 -23.39 6.27 16.97
CA TYR A 159 -23.73 4.94 17.48
C TYR A 159 -25.21 4.54 17.24
N SER A 160 -26.05 5.45 16.79
CA SER A 160 -27.44 5.13 16.42
C SER A 160 -27.58 4.50 15.04
N ASN A 161 -26.52 4.58 14.22
CA ASN A 161 -26.49 4.09 12.85
C ASN A 161 -25.22 3.27 12.57
N ILE A 162 -25.03 2.21 13.36
CA ILE A 162 -23.93 1.26 13.15
C ILE A 162 -24.23 0.44 11.88
N ILE A 163 -23.31 0.43 10.93
CA ILE A 163 -23.43 -0.33 9.69
C ILE A 163 -22.37 -1.43 9.62
N GLN A 164 -22.69 -2.53 8.91
CA GLN A 164 -21.70 -3.58 8.67
C GLN A 164 -20.94 -3.28 7.40
N SER A 165 -19.64 -3.03 7.53
CA SER A 165 -18.70 -2.80 6.42
C SER A 165 -17.86 -4.04 6.17
N ALA A 166 -17.43 -4.25 4.93
CA ALA A 166 -16.60 -5.39 4.55
C ALA A 166 -15.21 -5.32 5.20
N ILE A 167 -14.72 -6.43 5.76
CA ILE A 167 -13.29 -6.59 6.11
C ILE A 167 -12.56 -6.99 4.83
N ARG A 168 -11.80 -6.06 4.25
CA ARG A 168 -11.20 -6.15 2.92
C ARG A 168 -9.73 -6.54 2.98
N GLY A 169 -9.32 -7.51 2.17
CA GLY A 169 -7.91 -7.91 2.02
C GLY A 169 -7.30 -8.59 3.24
N ALA A 170 -8.07 -8.85 4.29
CA ALA A 170 -7.56 -9.43 5.52
C ALA A 170 -7.20 -10.91 5.35
N THR A 171 -6.14 -11.34 6.04
CA THR A 171 -5.73 -12.75 6.09
C THR A 171 -6.78 -13.59 6.81
N VAL A 172 -7.24 -14.68 6.15
CA VAL A 172 -8.22 -15.63 6.69
C VAL A 172 -7.61 -17.03 6.70
N GLU A 173 -7.56 -17.64 7.88
CA GLU A 173 -6.98 -18.96 8.11
C GLU A 173 -8.05 -19.99 8.45
N LEU A 174 -7.88 -21.19 7.92
CA LEU A 174 -8.63 -22.39 8.31
C LEU A 174 -7.81 -23.15 9.34
N ILE A 175 -8.25 -23.16 10.59
CA ILE A 175 -7.55 -23.83 11.69
C ILE A 175 -8.16 -25.22 11.90
N ASP A 176 -7.38 -26.29 11.78
CA ASP A 176 -7.82 -27.65 12.12
C ASP A 176 -8.02 -27.75 13.63
N SER A 177 -9.23 -28.05 14.08
CA SER A 177 -9.57 -28.09 15.50
C SER A 177 -8.93 -29.25 16.25
N SER A 178 -8.37 -30.22 15.55
CA SER A 178 -7.75 -31.41 16.19
C SER A 178 -6.36 -31.15 16.75
N ASP A 179 -5.59 -30.25 16.11
CA ASP A 179 -4.19 -29.96 16.46
C ASP A 179 -3.84 -28.47 16.45
N SER A 180 -4.82 -27.61 16.15
CA SER A 180 -4.66 -26.15 16.06
C SER A 180 -3.69 -25.69 14.94
N SER A 181 -3.39 -26.54 13.96
CA SER A 181 -2.58 -26.18 12.80
C SER A 181 -3.38 -25.36 11.79
N VAL A 182 -2.68 -24.51 11.02
CA VAL A 182 -3.27 -23.82 9.88
C VAL A 182 -3.33 -24.78 8.70
N ALA A 183 -4.54 -25.19 8.31
CA ALA A 183 -4.77 -26.10 7.20
C ALA A 183 -4.75 -25.37 5.85
N GLU A 184 -5.33 -24.19 5.76
CA GLU A 184 -5.40 -23.37 4.56
C GLU A 184 -5.39 -21.90 4.94
N THR A 185 -4.94 -21.04 3.99
CA THR A 185 -4.94 -19.58 4.15
C THR A 185 -5.44 -18.93 2.87
N THR A 186 -6.24 -17.89 3.00
CA THR A 186 -6.69 -17.00 1.91
C THR A 186 -6.72 -15.55 2.40
N SER A 187 -7.10 -14.63 1.51
CA SER A 187 -7.45 -13.25 1.89
C SER A 187 -8.90 -12.99 1.53
N SER A 188 -9.58 -12.15 2.31
CA SER A 188 -10.89 -11.66 1.91
C SER A 188 -10.78 -10.74 0.69
N ASP A 189 -11.79 -10.74 -0.18
CA ASP A 189 -11.86 -9.82 -1.32
C ASP A 189 -12.32 -8.40 -0.93
N ALA A 190 -12.46 -7.51 -1.92
CA ALA A 190 -12.93 -6.13 -1.71
C ALA A 190 -14.37 -6.03 -1.16
N SER A 191 -15.13 -7.12 -1.18
CA SER A 191 -16.48 -7.22 -0.62
C SER A 191 -16.52 -8.00 0.69
N GLY A 192 -15.36 -8.40 1.22
CA GLY A 192 -15.23 -9.21 2.42
C GLY A 192 -15.52 -10.70 2.22
N ASN A 193 -15.65 -11.18 0.98
CA ASN A 193 -15.90 -12.59 0.74
C ASN A 193 -14.61 -13.41 0.90
N TYR A 194 -14.77 -14.63 1.42
CA TYR A 194 -13.70 -15.61 1.52
C TYR A 194 -14.18 -16.99 1.14
N SER A 195 -13.27 -17.86 0.75
CA SER A 195 -13.53 -19.28 0.47
C SER A 195 -12.29 -20.11 0.76
N LEU A 196 -12.42 -21.11 1.59
CA LEU A 196 -11.35 -22.01 2.02
C LEU A 196 -11.73 -23.45 1.73
N PRO A 197 -10.90 -24.20 1.00
CA PRO A 197 -11.14 -25.61 0.73
C PRO A 197 -10.99 -26.45 2.00
N THR A 198 -11.87 -27.45 2.16
CA THR A 198 -11.96 -28.29 3.35
C THR A 198 -11.99 -29.78 3.01
N PHE A 199 -12.00 -30.62 4.05
CA PHE A 199 -12.16 -32.05 3.94
C PHE A 199 -13.39 -32.51 4.74
N ALA A 200 -14.17 -33.44 4.17
CA ALA A 200 -15.29 -34.07 4.86
C ALA A 200 -14.84 -34.78 6.15
N GLY A 201 -15.68 -34.72 7.18
CA GLY A 201 -15.45 -35.36 8.47
C GLY A 201 -14.50 -34.61 9.41
N LYS A 202 -13.94 -33.46 8.99
CA LYS A 202 -13.05 -32.61 9.82
C LYS A 202 -13.80 -31.45 10.42
N SER A 203 -13.25 -30.92 11.52
CA SER A 203 -13.75 -29.72 12.23
C SER A 203 -12.73 -28.60 12.19
N TYR A 204 -13.19 -27.37 11.94
CA TYR A 204 -12.35 -26.21 11.73
C TYR A 204 -12.87 -24.97 12.45
N VAL A 205 -11.95 -24.07 12.75
CA VAL A 205 -12.22 -22.68 13.14
C VAL A 205 -11.76 -21.77 12.01
N ILE A 206 -12.58 -20.79 11.62
CA ILE A 206 -12.16 -19.70 10.74
C ILE A 206 -11.59 -18.61 11.59
N ARG A 207 -10.31 -18.27 11.37
CA ARG A 207 -9.61 -17.17 12.01
C ARG A 207 -9.41 -16.04 11.02
N VAL A 208 -9.92 -14.86 11.33
CA VAL A 208 -9.69 -13.62 10.60
C VAL A 208 -8.64 -12.81 11.37
N LYS A 209 -7.53 -12.49 10.72
CA LYS A 209 -6.44 -11.71 11.32
C LYS A 209 -6.58 -10.24 10.94
N ALA A 210 -6.35 -9.33 11.86
CA ALA A 210 -6.23 -7.91 11.56
C ALA A 210 -4.87 -7.64 10.88
N GLU A 211 -4.71 -8.22 9.68
CA GLU A 211 -3.48 -8.26 8.91
C GLU A 211 -3.79 -8.14 7.42
N LEU A 212 -3.15 -7.19 6.73
CA LEU A 212 -3.04 -7.14 5.28
C LEU A 212 -1.66 -7.63 4.89
N LYS A 213 -1.56 -8.72 4.12
CA LYS A 213 -0.28 -9.27 3.75
C LYS A 213 -0.23 -9.79 2.33
N LYS A 214 0.80 -9.37 1.60
CA LYS A 214 1.20 -9.88 0.29
C LYS A 214 2.70 -9.75 0.14
N SER A 215 3.41 -10.84 -0.09
CA SER A 215 4.88 -10.89 -0.05
C SER A 215 5.55 -11.51 -1.27
N ASP A 216 4.78 -12.04 -2.23
CA ASP A 216 5.30 -12.83 -3.36
C ASP A 216 5.81 -11.98 -4.51
N THR A 217 4.99 -11.07 -5.03
CA THR A 217 5.30 -10.21 -6.18
C THR A 217 4.77 -8.80 -5.92
N ALA A 218 5.47 -7.79 -6.41
CA ALA A 218 5.01 -6.41 -6.32
C ALA A 218 3.59 -6.24 -6.96
N PRO A 219 2.73 -5.41 -6.40
CA PRO A 219 2.91 -4.65 -5.18
C PRO A 219 2.93 -5.56 -3.93
N THR A 220 3.73 -5.19 -2.90
CA THR A 220 3.84 -5.97 -1.66
C THR A 220 3.55 -5.12 -0.43
N TRP A 221 3.02 -5.74 0.63
CA TRP A 221 2.71 -5.09 1.91
C TRP A 221 2.66 -6.09 3.06
N ASP A 222 2.88 -5.60 4.29
CA ASP A 222 2.72 -6.35 5.54
C ASP A 222 2.28 -5.36 6.63
N PHE A 223 0.97 -5.18 6.80
CA PHE A 223 0.37 -4.26 7.75
C PHE A 223 -0.41 -5.05 8.81
N THR A 224 -0.12 -4.83 10.07
CA THR A 224 -0.73 -5.58 11.18
C THR A 224 -1.25 -4.64 12.25
N VAL A 225 -2.46 -4.91 12.77
CA VAL A 225 -2.98 -4.22 13.96
C VAL A 225 -2.69 -5.08 15.19
N VAL A 226 -1.96 -4.49 16.15
CA VAL A 226 -1.44 -5.19 17.32
C VAL A 226 -1.76 -4.45 18.60
N ASP A 227 -1.94 -5.19 19.72
CA ASP A 227 -2.09 -4.61 21.05
C ASP A 227 -0.70 -4.29 21.65
N ASN A 228 -0.33 -3.01 21.65
CA ASN A 228 0.95 -2.56 22.22
C ASN A 228 1.03 -2.75 23.73
N THR A 229 -0.12 -2.89 24.42
CA THR A 229 -0.17 -3.12 25.87
C THR A 229 -0.17 -4.60 26.24
N SER A 230 -0.24 -5.50 25.24
CA SER A 230 -0.25 -6.96 25.41
C SER A 230 0.85 -7.62 24.55
N SER A 231 2.09 -7.24 24.76
CA SER A 231 3.27 -7.83 24.10
C SER A 231 3.18 -7.84 22.56
N GLN A 232 2.56 -6.85 21.96
CA GLN A 232 2.36 -6.74 20.51
C GLN A 232 1.53 -7.91 19.93
N ALA A 233 0.55 -8.41 20.69
CA ALA A 233 -0.33 -9.47 20.23
C ALA A 233 -1.15 -9.02 19.02
N LEU A 234 -1.14 -9.81 17.94
CA LEU A 234 -1.95 -9.57 16.77
C LEU A 234 -3.44 -9.75 17.10
N TYR A 235 -4.28 -8.81 16.69
CA TYR A 235 -5.72 -8.97 16.82
C TYR A 235 -6.27 -10.01 15.85
N VAL A 236 -7.14 -10.87 16.35
CA VAL A 236 -7.82 -11.91 15.57
C VAL A 236 -9.29 -12.01 15.98
N MET A 237 -10.11 -12.48 15.05
CA MET A 237 -11.50 -12.89 15.27
C MET A 237 -11.66 -14.35 14.88
N ASP A 238 -12.06 -15.20 15.81
CA ASP A 238 -12.28 -16.63 15.59
C ASP A 238 -13.78 -16.94 15.52
N SER A 239 -14.17 -17.82 14.60
CA SER A 239 -15.51 -18.40 14.57
C SER A 239 -15.71 -19.45 15.66
N ALA A 240 -16.95 -19.85 15.90
CA ALA A 240 -17.22 -21.15 16.53
C ALA A 240 -16.73 -22.29 15.62
N THR A 241 -16.39 -23.44 16.21
CA THR A 241 -15.98 -24.64 15.47
C THR A 241 -17.08 -25.10 14.51
N GLN A 242 -16.70 -25.35 13.25
CA GLN A 242 -17.55 -25.85 12.18
C GLN A 242 -17.13 -27.27 11.81
N THR A 243 -18.07 -28.24 11.83
CA THR A 243 -17.81 -29.61 11.36
C THR A 243 -18.34 -29.75 9.95
N VAL A 244 -17.43 -30.03 9.00
CA VAL A 244 -17.76 -30.26 7.58
C VAL A 244 -18.25 -31.67 7.40
N SER A 245 -19.51 -31.87 7.01
CA SER A 245 -20.07 -33.19 6.69
C SER A 245 -19.81 -33.56 5.22
N ALA A 246 -20.83 -33.59 4.39
CA ALA A 246 -20.74 -33.92 2.96
C ALA A 246 -21.08 -32.70 2.05
N THR A 247 -21.25 -31.54 2.61
CA THR A 247 -21.62 -30.32 1.87
C THR A 247 -20.76 -29.11 2.31
N SER A 248 -20.54 -28.20 1.39
CA SER A 248 -19.91 -26.90 1.70
C SER A 248 -20.75 -26.12 2.71
N ILE A 249 -20.08 -25.30 3.51
CA ILE A 249 -20.67 -24.48 4.58
C ILE A 249 -20.59 -23.00 4.16
N THR A 250 -21.70 -22.27 4.31
CA THR A 250 -21.69 -20.80 4.28
C THR A 250 -21.62 -20.28 5.71
N LEU A 251 -20.59 -19.52 6.04
CA LEU A 251 -20.31 -18.95 7.36
C LEU A 251 -19.98 -17.47 7.24
N ASN A 252 -20.93 -16.62 7.58
CA ASN A 252 -20.71 -15.19 7.67
C ASN A 252 -20.24 -14.83 9.09
N LEU A 253 -19.28 -13.90 9.19
CA LEU A 253 -18.73 -13.42 10.45
C LEU A 253 -18.84 -11.90 10.51
N ASN A 254 -19.14 -11.38 11.70
CA ASN A 254 -19.13 -9.94 11.96
C ASN A 254 -18.31 -9.63 13.19
N ALA A 255 -17.33 -8.75 13.05
CA ALA A 255 -16.60 -8.15 14.17
C ALA A 255 -17.48 -7.07 14.80
N SER A 256 -17.93 -7.31 16.03
CA SER A 256 -18.81 -6.38 16.73
C SER A 256 -18.06 -5.20 17.33
N SER A 257 -18.71 -4.04 17.38
CA SER A 257 -18.17 -2.84 18.04
C SER A 257 -18.11 -2.96 19.57
N GLY A 258 -18.87 -3.89 20.14
CA GLY A 258 -18.99 -4.01 21.61
C GLY A 258 -19.93 -2.98 22.26
N TRP A 259 -20.57 -2.12 21.48
CA TRP A 259 -21.48 -1.10 21.93
C TRP A 259 -22.87 -1.67 22.25
N ASN A 260 -23.45 -1.32 23.39
CA ASN A 260 -24.77 -1.83 23.84
C ASN A 260 -25.91 -0.83 23.73
N GLY A 261 -25.69 0.30 23.06
CA GLY A 261 -26.65 1.40 22.99
C GLY A 261 -26.36 2.56 23.95
N SER A 262 -25.42 2.37 24.89
CA SER A 262 -25.03 3.42 25.86
C SER A 262 -23.54 3.43 26.21
N SER A 263 -22.87 2.31 26.08
CA SER A 263 -21.43 2.16 26.40
C SER A 263 -20.83 0.94 25.72
N TYR A 264 -19.51 0.86 25.68
CA TYR A 264 -18.79 -0.35 25.34
C TYR A 264 -18.89 -1.34 26.50
N SER A 265 -19.68 -2.39 26.35
CA SER A 265 -19.94 -3.42 27.37
C SER A 265 -19.37 -4.79 27.01
N ALA A 266 -18.87 -4.95 25.80
CA ALA A 266 -18.22 -6.14 25.30
C ALA A 266 -16.89 -5.80 24.60
N THR A 267 -16.13 -6.82 24.20
CA THR A 267 -14.89 -6.66 23.44
C THR A 267 -15.14 -5.90 22.15
N ARG A 268 -14.33 -4.90 21.88
CA ARG A 268 -14.37 -4.05 20.67
C ARG A 268 -13.64 -4.75 19.52
N VAL A 269 -14.24 -5.84 19.02
CA VAL A 269 -13.63 -6.66 17.96
C VAL A 269 -13.51 -5.89 16.65
N ALA A 270 -14.44 -4.95 16.38
CA ALA A 270 -14.47 -4.14 15.18
C ALA A 270 -13.29 -3.16 15.07
N GLY A 271 -12.81 -2.61 16.19
CA GLY A 271 -11.78 -1.55 16.21
C GLY A 271 -10.53 -1.88 15.36
N PRO A 272 -9.86 -3.03 15.57
CA PRO A 272 -8.70 -3.42 14.76
C PRO A 272 -9.01 -3.53 13.25
N PHE A 273 -10.22 -3.93 12.87
CA PHE A 273 -10.61 -4.06 11.47
C PHE A 273 -11.00 -2.72 10.85
N ALA A 274 -11.55 -1.78 11.61
CA ALA A 274 -11.80 -0.41 11.18
C ALA A 274 -10.48 0.32 10.88
N ILE A 275 -9.47 0.16 11.74
CA ILE A 275 -8.11 0.66 11.51
C ILE A 275 -7.52 0.04 10.23
N LEU A 276 -7.64 -1.28 10.10
CA LEU A 276 -7.11 -2.00 8.94
C LEU A 276 -7.76 -1.54 7.64
N ASP A 277 -9.05 -1.20 7.67
CA ASP A 277 -9.80 -0.73 6.51
C ASP A 277 -9.36 0.66 6.06
N SER A 278 -9.05 1.57 6.99
CA SER A 278 -8.46 2.88 6.67
C SER A 278 -7.11 2.72 5.95
N VAL A 279 -6.25 1.81 6.42
CA VAL A 279 -4.97 1.50 5.78
C VAL A 279 -5.15 0.77 4.44
N TYR A 280 -6.18 -0.07 4.32
CA TYR A 280 -6.53 -0.69 3.03
C TYR A 280 -6.83 0.38 1.98
N LEU A 281 -7.64 1.40 2.32
CA LEU A 281 -7.94 2.51 1.41
C LEU A 281 -6.69 3.30 1.03
N ALA A 282 -5.86 3.65 2.01
CA ALA A 282 -4.61 4.38 1.77
C ALA A 282 -3.67 3.60 0.83
N LYS A 283 -3.49 2.31 1.08
CA LYS A 283 -2.71 1.41 0.21
C LYS A 283 -3.27 1.36 -1.20
N GLU A 284 -4.59 1.20 -1.37
CA GLU A 284 -5.22 1.14 -2.70
C GLU A 284 -5.04 2.46 -3.47
N LYS A 285 -5.11 3.61 -2.79
CA LYS A 285 -4.86 4.92 -3.41
C LYS A 285 -3.43 5.00 -3.96
N ILE A 286 -2.42 4.55 -3.20
CA ILE A 286 -1.03 4.51 -3.68
C ILE A 286 -0.88 3.56 -4.87
N ILE A 287 -1.43 2.33 -4.77
CA ILE A 287 -1.37 1.33 -5.84
C ILE A 287 -2.05 1.84 -7.13
N SER A 288 -3.07 2.70 -7.02
CA SER A 288 -3.69 3.33 -8.19
C SER A 288 -2.75 4.26 -8.97
N ALA A 289 -1.72 4.79 -8.32
CA ALA A 289 -0.69 5.63 -8.93
C ALA A 289 0.58 4.83 -9.30
N ASP A 290 0.87 3.76 -8.55
CA ASP A 290 2.05 2.91 -8.72
C ASP A 290 1.68 1.43 -8.46
N ALA A 291 1.40 0.71 -9.53
CA ALA A 291 0.98 -0.70 -9.47
C ALA A 291 2.06 -1.65 -8.94
N ASP A 292 3.30 -1.20 -8.84
CA ASP A 292 4.45 -1.99 -8.37
C ASP A 292 4.97 -1.52 -7.00
N ALA A 293 4.20 -0.70 -6.27
CA ALA A 293 4.59 -0.16 -4.97
C ALA A 293 4.98 -1.26 -3.97
N VAL A 294 6.10 -1.06 -3.28
CA VAL A 294 6.61 -1.98 -2.25
C VAL A 294 6.58 -1.27 -0.90
N PHE A 295 5.68 -1.72 -0.03
CA PHE A 295 5.53 -1.14 1.31
C PHE A 295 6.31 -1.95 2.34
N PRO A 296 7.26 -1.35 3.07
CA PRO A 296 7.85 -1.97 4.24
C PRO A 296 6.80 -2.33 5.30
N ALA A 297 7.10 -3.33 6.12
CA ALA A 297 6.19 -3.76 7.18
C ALA A 297 5.84 -2.61 8.14
N LEU A 298 4.57 -2.51 8.53
CA LEU A 298 4.06 -1.51 9.47
C LEU A 298 3.20 -2.15 10.54
N LYS A 299 3.45 -1.81 11.79
CA LYS A 299 2.57 -2.08 12.92
C LYS A 299 1.69 -0.88 13.23
N LEU A 300 0.41 -1.15 13.34
CA LEU A 300 -0.62 -0.22 13.81
C LEU A 300 -0.94 -0.61 15.25
N ASN A 301 -0.42 0.15 16.19
CA ASN A 301 -0.45 -0.14 17.61
C ASN A 301 -1.72 0.46 18.22
N TRP A 302 -2.72 -0.36 18.45
CA TRP A 302 -3.97 0.04 19.06
C TRP A 302 -4.25 -0.79 20.32
N SER A 303 -4.79 -0.15 21.33
CA SER A 303 -5.30 -0.83 22.53
C SER A 303 -6.39 0.03 23.17
N ILE A 304 -7.38 -0.61 23.78
CA ILE A 304 -8.37 0.09 24.64
C ILE A 304 -7.71 0.83 25.81
N ASN A 305 -6.43 0.54 26.10
CA ASN A 305 -5.61 1.19 27.12
C ASN A 305 -4.80 2.37 26.59
N ASN A 306 -4.79 2.63 25.29
CA ASN A 306 -4.08 3.77 24.72
C ASN A 306 -4.77 5.07 25.10
N VAL A 307 -4.07 5.91 25.85
CA VAL A 307 -4.59 7.14 26.47
C VAL A 307 -3.80 8.36 26.02
N ALA A 308 -4.48 9.52 26.03
CA ALA A 308 -3.92 10.84 25.69
C ALA A 308 -2.99 11.39 26.79
N THR A 309 -2.13 10.53 27.35
CA THR A 309 -1.08 10.87 28.33
C THR A 309 0.24 10.34 27.81
N SER A 310 1.24 11.18 27.71
CA SER A 310 2.58 10.79 27.23
C SER A 310 3.34 10.00 28.30
N GLY A 311 4.03 8.92 27.88
CA GLY A 311 4.82 8.09 28.79
C GLY A 311 5.32 6.81 28.13
N ASP A 312 5.11 5.67 28.77
CA ASP A 312 5.51 4.35 28.27
C ASP A 312 4.47 3.81 27.28
N LEU A 313 4.88 3.68 26.02
CA LEU A 313 4.03 3.20 24.93
C LEU A 313 3.53 1.76 25.16
N SER A 314 4.30 0.93 25.88
CA SER A 314 3.89 -0.45 26.23
C SER A 314 2.82 -0.50 27.33
N LEU A 315 2.59 0.60 28.01
CA LEU A 315 1.52 0.79 28.97
C LEU A 315 0.33 1.59 28.40
N GLY A 316 0.37 1.91 27.10
CA GLY A 316 -0.68 2.69 26.43
C GLY A 316 -0.57 4.21 26.64
N GLN A 317 0.52 4.73 27.21
CA GLN A 317 0.71 6.16 27.45
C GLN A 317 1.27 6.82 26.17
N ILE A 318 0.44 6.92 25.12
CA ILE A 318 0.88 7.32 23.79
C ILE A 318 0.81 8.85 23.54
N GLY A 319 0.05 9.59 24.34
CA GLY A 319 -0.08 11.05 24.27
C GLY A 319 -1.09 11.53 23.23
N THR A 320 -1.01 11.07 22.01
CA THR A 320 -1.92 11.30 20.88
C THR A 320 -1.76 10.16 19.89
N SER A 321 -2.68 9.98 18.97
CA SER A 321 -2.40 9.16 17.78
C SER A 321 -1.23 9.75 17.02
N MET A 322 -0.27 8.91 16.59
CA MET A 322 0.98 9.39 15.98
C MET A 322 1.73 8.29 15.23
N TYR A 323 2.45 8.69 14.19
CA TYR A 323 3.56 7.91 13.65
C TYR A 323 4.87 8.30 14.34
N ASN A 324 5.57 7.35 14.97
CA ASN A 324 6.79 7.65 15.73
C ASN A 324 8.10 7.32 14.99
N GLY A 325 8.05 7.12 13.66
CA GLY A 325 9.19 6.70 12.84
C GLY A 325 9.37 5.18 12.73
N ILE A 326 8.62 4.39 13.51
CA ILE A 326 8.68 2.91 13.52
C ILE A 326 7.31 2.30 13.28
N GLY A 327 6.27 2.82 13.92
CA GLY A 327 4.90 2.34 13.84
C GLY A 327 3.90 3.46 14.09
N VAL A 328 2.66 3.23 13.70
CA VAL A 328 1.53 4.12 14.02
C VAL A 328 0.96 3.68 15.37
N TYR A 329 0.72 4.62 16.27
CA TYR A 329 0.04 4.42 17.55
C TYR A 329 -1.30 5.13 17.50
N ILE A 330 -2.37 4.47 17.96
CA ILE A 330 -3.75 4.93 17.80
C ILE A 330 -4.41 4.91 19.18
N LEU A 331 -5.05 6.03 19.56
CA LEU A 331 -5.80 6.16 20.81
C LEU A 331 -6.98 5.17 20.83
N GLY A 332 -7.33 4.69 22.04
CA GLY A 332 -8.36 3.67 22.19
C GLY A 332 -9.14 3.76 23.50
N ALA A 333 -8.90 4.79 24.33
CA ALA A 333 -9.55 4.94 25.62
C ALA A 333 -10.98 5.42 25.47
N ALA A 334 -11.95 4.53 25.68
CA ALA A 334 -13.38 4.87 25.66
C ALA A 334 -13.70 6.05 26.59
N ASN A 335 -14.63 6.90 26.19
CA ASN A 335 -15.07 8.11 26.90
C ASN A 335 -13.97 9.18 27.13
N SER A 336 -12.88 9.10 26.39
CA SER A 336 -11.81 10.08 26.38
C SER A 336 -11.50 10.45 24.94
N ASP A 337 -10.78 9.61 24.27
CA ASP A 337 -10.36 9.76 22.90
C ASP A 337 -10.10 8.37 22.33
N THR A 338 -10.76 7.99 21.21
CA THR A 338 -10.63 6.66 20.64
C THR A 338 -10.81 6.69 19.13
N ASP A 339 -9.69 6.58 18.41
CA ASP A 339 -9.57 6.93 17.00
C ASP A 339 -9.76 5.74 16.05
N GLU A 340 -10.15 4.57 16.51
CA GLU A 340 -10.30 3.40 15.64
C GLU A 340 -11.32 3.59 14.52
N TYR A 341 -12.24 4.55 14.65
CA TYR A 341 -13.21 4.93 13.62
C TYR A 341 -12.89 6.28 12.97
N ASP A 342 -11.86 6.97 13.43
CA ASP A 342 -11.43 8.26 12.89
C ASP A 342 -10.47 8.04 11.73
N GLY A 343 -11.04 7.59 10.60
CA GLY A 343 -10.26 7.17 9.43
C GLY A 343 -9.30 8.23 8.91
N HIS A 344 -9.67 9.53 9.03
CA HIS A 344 -8.80 10.65 8.64
C HIS A 344 -7.56 10.72 9.53
N VAL A 345 -7.69 10.52 10.86
CA VAL A 345 -6.56 10.49 11.81
C VAL A 345 -5.62 9.35 11.43
N ILE A 346 -6.16 8.15 11.23
CA ILE A 346 -5.38 6.96 10.88
C ILE A 346 -4.61 7.15 9.57
N ILE A 347 -5.27 7.71 8.54
CA ILE A 347 -4.67 7.92 7.22
C ILE A 347 -3.63 9.05 7.27
N HIS A 348 -3.85 10.10 8.07
CA HIS A 348 -2.86 11.15 8.33
C HIS A 348 -1.56 10.53 8.88
N GLU A 349 -1.64 9.76 9.95
CA GLU A 349 -0.48 9.10 10.56
C GLU A 349 0.18 8.07 9.63
N TRP A 350 -0.63 7.37 8.82
CA TRP A 350 -0.13 6.51 7.76
C TRP A 350 0.59 7.33 6.65
N GLY A 351 0.17 8.57 6.42
CA GLY A 351 0.82 9.52 5.51
C GLY A 351 2.26 9.81 5.93
N HIS A 352 2.53 10.00 7.22
CA HIS A 352 3.90 10.16 7.73
C HIS A 352 4.74 8.88 7.54
N TYR A 353 4.15 7.69 7.72
CA TYR A 353 4.81 6.43 7.34
C TYR A 353 5.15 6.43 5.85
N PHE A 354 4.19 6.77 4.97
CA PHE A 354 4.41 6.85 3.53
C PHE A 354 5.56 7.81 3.17
N GLU A 355 5.57 9.02 3.73
CA GLU A 355 6.68 9.98 3.51
C GLU A 355 8.03 9.38 3.92
N ASN A 356 8.09 8.71 5.06
CA ASN A 356 9.33 8.15 5.59
C ASN A 356 9.88 6.99 4.74
N VAL A 357 9.01 6.12 4.19
CA VAL A 357 9.46 4.87 3.54
C VAL A 357 9.47 4.92 2.02
N LEU A 358 8.54 5.61 1.38
CA LEU A 358 8.43 5.70 -0.08
C LEU A 358 8.90 7.05 -0.63
N SER A 359 8.72 8.13 0.13
CA SER A 359 9.15 9.48 -0.22
C SER A 359 10.38 9.90 0.61
N ARG A 360 10.36 11.11 1.11
CA ARG A 360 11.29 11.69 2.07
C ARG A 360 10.55 12.70 2.92
N SER A 361 10.71 12.61 4.23
CA SER A 361 10.30 13.62 5.19
C SER A 361 11.52 14.23 5.86
N ASP A 362 11.64 15.56 5.82
CA ASP A 362 12.62 16.31 6.60
C ASP A 362 11.98 16.90 7.88
N SER A 363 10.72 16.57 8.17
CA SER A 363 10.01 17.09 9.34
C SER A 363 10.80 16.81 10.62
N ILE A 364 10.87 17.82 11.47
CA ILE A 364 11.46 17.71 12.81
C ILE A 364 10.41 17.36 13.86
N GLY A 365 9.14 17.20 13.44
CA GLY A 365 8.01 16.86 14.29
C GLY A 365 7.80 17.87 15.43
N GLY A 366 7.17 17.40 16.50
CA GLY A 366 6.95 18.15 17.72
C GLY A 366 5.57 18.79 17.80
N SER A 367 5.15 19.13 19.02
CA SER A 367 3.81 19.66 19.29
C SER A 367 3.50 20.93 18.50
N HIS A 368 2.33 20.95 17.88
CA HIS A 368 1.81 22.10 17.12
C HIS A 368 0.29 22.14 17.15
N SER A 369 -0.27 23.20 16.61
CA SER A 369 -1.68 23.28 16.25
C SER A 369 -1.79 23.82 14.83
N ILE A 370 -2.81 23.44 14.12
CA ILE A 370 -3.03 23.69 12.69
C ILE A 370 -2.98 25.18 12.30
N SER A 371 -3.27 26.11 13.22
CA SER A 371 -3.25 27.56 12.98
C SER A 371 -1.89 28.22 13.24
N GLN A 372 -0.89 27.49 13.73
CA GLN A 372 0.43 28.02 14.04
C GLN A 372 1.28 28.22 12.79
N LYS A 373 2.23 29.15 12.86
CA LYS A 373 3.28 29.31 11.85
C LYS A 373 4.41 28.35 12.18
N LEU A 374 4.63 27.39 11.30
CA LEU A 374 5.52 26.24 11.51
C LEU A 374 6.83 26.38 10.69
N ASP A 375 7.83 25.62 11.08
CA ASP A 375 8.96 25.30 10.20
C ASP A 375 8.43 24.71 8.88
N LEU A 376 9.03 25.08 7.75
CA LEU A 376 8.52 24.67 6.43
C LEU A 376 8.39 23.15 6.28
N ARG A 377 9.27 22.40 6.92
CA ARG A 377 9.29 20.92 6.87
C ARG A 377 8.13 20.32 7.65
N VAL A 378 7.76 20.94 8.75
CA VAL A 378 6.61 20.54 9.58
C VAL A 378 5.32 20.91 8.86
N ALA A 379 5.21 22.15 8.35
CA ALA A 379 4.04 22.57 7.58
C ALA A 379 3.79 21.67 6.37
N MET A 380 4.86 21.17 5.71
CA MET A 380 4.75 20.23 4.60
C MET A 380 4.22 18.86 5.05
N GLY A 381 4.83 18.25 6.07
CA GLY A 381 4.45 16.90 6.51
C GLY A 381 3.02 16.85 7.06
N GLU A 382 2.67 17.80 7.93
CA GLU A 382 1.33 17.86 8.53
C GLU A 382 0.25 18.21 7.50
N GLY A 383 0.52 19.21 6.64
CA GLY A 383 -0.39 19.56 5.55
C GLY A 383 -0.58 18.44 4.54
N PHE A 384 0.47 17.65 4.26
CA PHE A 384 0.36 16.46 3.42
C PHE A 384 -0.47 15.36 4.08
N GLY A 385 -0.26 15.07 5.38
CA GLY A 385 -1.04 14.09 6.12
C GLY A 385 -2.55 14.41 6.07
N ASN A 386 -2.91 15.66 6.32
CA ASN A 386 -4.30 16.13 6.24
C ASN A 386 -4.87 16.00 4.81
N ALA A 387 -4.14 16.49 3.79
CA ALA A 387 -4.58 16.38 2.40
C ALA A 387 -4.72 14.93 1.96
N LEU A 388 -3.75 14.05 2.30
CA LEU A 388 -3.80 12.63 1.96
C LEU A 388 -5.03 11.96 2.55
N SER A 389 -5.42 12.31 3.78
CA SER A 389 -6.61 11.74 4.42
C SER A 389 -7.87 12.03 3.62
N GLY A 390 -8.03 13.27 3.16
CA GLY A 390 -9.14 13.66 2.28
C GLY A 390 -9.07 13.02 0.89
N ILE A 391 -7.88 12.96 0.29
CA ILE A 391 -7.62 12.32 -1.01
C ILE A 391 -7.97 10.82 -0.98
N VAL A 392 -7.64 10.13 0.09
CA VAL A 392 -7.87 8.68 0.23
C VAL A 392 -9.35 8.37 0.47
N THR A 393 -10.01 9.15 1.31
CA THR A 393 -11.42 8.94 1.69
C THR A 393 -12.40 9.53 0.67
N ASP A 394 -11.92 10.40 -0.24
CA ASP A 394 -12.74 11.22 -1.13
C ASP A 394 -13.76 12.09 -0.33
N ASP A 395 -13.32 12.54 0.87
CA ASP A 395 -14.05 13.42 1.79
C ASP A 395 -13.13 14.56 2.23
N SER A 396 -13.51 15.80 1.91
CA SER A 396 -12.72 16.98 2.28
C SER A 396 -12.78 17.33 3.77
N TYR A 397 -13.60 16.65 4.56
CA TYR A 397 -13.73 16.92 5.99
C TYR A 397 -12.93 15.91 6.84
N TYR A 398 -11.72 16.29 7.20
CA TYR A 398 -10.98 15.60 8.27
C TYR A 398 -11.77 15.70 9.57
N ARG A 399 -12.09 14.55 10.18
CA ARG A 399 -12.84 14.47 11.44
C ARG A 399 -12.06 13.67 12.47
N ASP A 400 -12.20 14.15 13.71
CA ASP A 400 -11.61 13.55 14.89
C ASP A 400 -12.66 13.65 16.01
N SER A 401 -13.04 12.50 16.56
CA SER A 401 -14.08 12.38 17.59
C SER A 401 -13.46 12.24 18.99
N SER A 402 -14.14 12.76 20.00
CA SER A 402 -13.60 12.72 21.36
C SER A 402 -14.67 12.81 22.44
N GLY A 403 -14.24 12.66 23.67
CA GLY A 403 -15.03 12.86 24.87
C GLY A 403 -15.90 11.66 25.25
N ASN A 404 -16.82 11.90 26.18
CA ASN A 404 -17.70 10.84 26.68
C ASN A 404 -18.57 10.26 25.56
N ALA A 405 -18.51 8.94 25.38
CA ALA A 405 -19.16 8.20 24.28
C ALA A 405 -18.83 8.78 22.89
N GLN A 406 -17.62 9.37 22.71
CA GLN A 406 -17.21 10.06 21.47
C GLN A 406 -18.30 11.02 20.95
N GLY A 407 -19.02 11.67 21.89
CA GLY A 407 -20.16 12.54 21.64
C GLY A 407 -19.77 13.97 21.25
N SER A 408 -18.49 14.24 21.08
CA SER A 408 -17.88 15.49 20.65
C SER A 408 -16.88 15.22 19.55
N GLY A 409 -16.34 16.27 18.94
CA GLY A 409 -15.29 16.18 17.95
C GLY A 409 -15.08 17.51 17.26
N PHE A 410 -14.12 17.53 16.33
CA PHE A 410 -13.94 18.68 15.45
C PHE A 410 -13.80 18.20 13.99
N ALA A 411 -13.98 19.13 13.08
CA ALA A 411 -13.74 18.91 11.67
C ALA A 411 -12.87 20.03 11.09
N ILE A 412 -12.02 19.66 10.17
CA ILE A 412 -11.24 20.57 9.34
C ILE A 412 -11.62 20.30 7.90
N ASN A 413 -12.08 21.33 7.17
CA ASN A 413 -12.20 21.21 5.72
C ASN A 413 -10.79 21.37 5.13
N VAL A 414 -10.23 20.28 4.56
CA VAL A 414 -8.86 20.27 4.00
C VAL A 414 -8.75 21.06 2.70
N GLU A 415 -9.86 21.30 2.03
CA GLU A 415 -10.00 22.11 0.82
C GLU A 415 -9.84 23.63 1.08
N THR A 416 -10.08 24.07 2.31
CA THR A 416 -10.10 25.49 2.63
C THR A 416 -9.08 25.86 3.70
N ASN A 417 -8.61 27.11 3.63
CA ASN A 417 -7.79 27.71 4.69
C ASN A 417 -8.56 28.83 5.40
N PRO A 418 -9.17 28.56 6.56
CA PRO A 418 -9.88 29.58 7.34
C PRO A 418 -8.93 30.51 8.13
N SER A 419 -7.63 30.23 8.14
CA SER A 419 -6.63 30.99 8.89
C SER A 419 -6.26 32.28 8.17
N SER A 420 -6.01 33.36 8.95
CA SER A 420 -5.35 34.57 8.44
C SER A 420 -3.84 34.40 8.23
N SER A 421 -3.28 33.27 8.66
CA SER A 421 -1.84 32.97 8.55
C SER A 421 -1.55 32.09 7.34
N THR A 422 -1.84 32.60 6.13
CA THR A 422 -1.55 31.90 4.87
C THR A 422 -0.06 31.98 4.53
N GLY A 423 0.50 30.93 3.95
CA GLY A 423 1.90 30.89 3.50
C GLY A 423 2.54 29.51 3.55
N TRP A 424 3.77 29.42 3.10
CA TRP A 424 4.60 28.22 3.03
C TRP A 424 4.92 27.57 4.39
N PHE A 425 4.64 28.28 5.46
CA PHE A 425 4.80 27.90 6.87
C PHE A 425 3.48 27.48 7.52
N SER A 426 2.40 27.39 6.76
CA SER A 426 1.06 27.08 7.25
C SER A 426 0.62 25.70 6.79
N GLU A 427 0.31 24.85 7.74
CA GLU A 427 -0.28 23.55 7.54
C GLU A 427 -1.59 23.64 6.73
N TYR A 428 -2.48 24.59 7.08
CA TYR A 428 -3.71 24.88 6.32
C TYR A 428 -3.43 25.23 4.85
N SER A 429 -2.40 26.03 4.57
CA SER A 429 -2.06 26.40 3.19
C SER A 429 -1.56 25.21 2.38
N VAL A 430 -0.74 24.35 2.99
CA VAL A 430 -0.19 23.17 2.31
C VAL A 430 -1.29 22.16 2.04
N GLN A 431 -2.15 21.85 3.03
CA GLN A 431 -3.24 20.89 2.83
C GLN A 431 -4.21 21.33 1.74
N SER A 432 -4.65 22.61 1.74
CA SER A 432 -5.61 23.09 0.74
C SER A 432 -5.01 23.07 -0.66
N ILE A 433 -3.76 23.52 -0.85
CA ILE A 433 -3.08 23.45 -2.14
C ILE A 433 -3.00 22.00 -2.65
N LEU A 434 -2.63 21.03 -1.80
CA LEU A 434 -2.48 19.64 -2.21
C LEU A 434 -3.83 18.98 -2.53
N TYR A 435 -4.89 19.35 -1.80
CA TYR A 435 -6.23 18.85 -2.05
C TYR A 435 -6.82 19.44 -3.33
N ASP A 436 -6.73 20.76 -3.54
CA ASP A 436 -7.15 21.46 -4.76
C ASP A 436 -6.39 20.95 -6.03
N LEU A 437 -5.13 20.55 -5.88
CA LEU A 437 -4.39 19.90 -6.97
C LEU A 437 -4.93 18.51 -7.32
N TYR A 438 -5.57 17.85 -6.37
CA TYR A 438 -6.10 16.49 -6.54
C TYR A 438 -7.52 16.48 -7.09
N ASP A 439 -8.42 17.22 -6.48
CA ASP A 439 -9.86 17.09 -6.69
C ASP A 439 -10.32 17.68 -8.04
N SER A 440 -11.59 17.53 -8.37
CA SER A 440 -12.18 18.03 -9.61
C SER A 440 -13.26 19.08 -9.38
N THR A 441 -13.49 19.43 -8.13
CA THR A 441 -14.46 20.47 -7.75
C THR A 441 -13.84 21.82 -8.02
N ASN A 442 -14.52 22.68 -8.74
CA ASN A 442 -14.08 24.07 -8.98
C ASN A 442 -14.78 24.96 -7.96
N ASP A 443 -14.06 25.33 -6.91
CA ASP A 443 -14.59 26.18 -5.85
C ASP A 443 -13.71 27.42 -5.59
N GLY A 444 -14.06 28.51 -6.15
CA GLY A 444 -13.34 29.78 -5.97
C GLY A 444 -12.27 30.07 -6.99
N SER A 445 -10.99 30.08 -6.62
CA SER A 445 -9.84 30.31 -7.53
C SER A 445 -9.21 29.04 -8.08
N ASP A 446 -9.71 27.89 -7.67
CA ASP A 446 -9.27 26.59 -8.15
C ASP A 446 -9.95 26.23 -9.47
N ASN A 447 -9.17 26.03 -10.52
CA ASN A 447 -9.60 25.57 -11.84
C ASN A 447 -8.71 24.41 -12.32
N LEU A 448 -8.01 23.75 -11.40
CA LEU A 448 -6.99 22.78 -11.73
C LEU A 448 -7.26 21.46 -11.03
N SER A 449 -7.41 20.41 -11.79
CA SER A 449 -7.46 19.04 -11.29
C SER A 449 -6.36 18.22 -11.96
N LEU A 450 -5.33 17.85 -11.21
CA LEU A 450 -4.26 16.99 -11.68
C LEU A 450 -4.51 15.52 -11.32
N GLY A 451 -5.36 15.27 -10.32
CA GLY A 451 -5.54 13.96 -9.71
C GLY A 451 -4.32 13.53 -8.88
N PHE A 452 -4.37 12.32 -8.34
CA PHE A 452 -3.37 11.87 -7.35
C PHE A 452 -2.02 11.50 -7.97
N THR A 453 -1.97 10.90 -9.16
CA THR A 453 -0.71 10.38 -9.74
C THR A 453 0.40 11.42 -9.90
N PRO A 454 0.16 12.66 -10.36
CA PRO A 454 1.23 13.69 -10.41
C PRO A 454 1.74 14.09 -9.03
N ILE A 455 0.86 14.14 -8.01
CA ILE A 455 1.24 14.44 -6.62
C ILE A 455 2.11 13.29 -6.08
N TYR A 456 1.69 12.05 -6.27
CA TYR A 456 2.47 10.87 -5.91
C TYR A 456 3.86 10.89 -6.54
N ASN A 457 3.96 11.15 -7.85
CA ASN A 457 5.23 11.22 -8.57
C ASN A 457 6.14 12.36 -8.05
N ALA A 458 5.55 13.49 -7.63
CA ALA A 458 6.30 14.56 -6.99
C ALA A 458 6.92 14.08 -5.66
N LEU A 459 6.14 13.39 -4.84
CA LEU A 459 6.55 12.89 -3.52
C LEU A 459 7.68 11.85 -3.62
N VAL A 460 7.50 10.80 -4.42
CA VAL A 460 8.48 9.70 -4.52
C VAL A 460 9.66 10.01 -5.43
N GLY A 461 9.56 11.03 -6.27
CA GLY A 461 10.58 11.47 -7.23
C GLY A 461 11.35 12.69 -6.75
N SER A 462 10.85 13.88 -7.08
CA SER A 462 11.58 15.14 -6.86
C SER A 462 11.69 15.51 -5.38
N GLN A 463 10.64 15.29 -4.60
CA GLN A 463 10.67 15.52 -3.15
C GLN A 463 11.75 14.65 -2.48
N LYS A 464 11.86 13.38 -2.93
CA LYS A 464 12.85 12.45 -2.41
C LYS A 464 14.29 12.86 -2.71
N THR A 465 14.52 13.55 -3.83
CA THR A 465 15.86 13.83 -4.38
C THR A 465 16.24 15.32 -4.38
N THR A 466 15.33 16.24 -4.00
CA THR A 466 15.62 17.67 -3.96
C THR A 466 16.82 18.01 -3.08
N ASP A 467 17.64 18.98 -3.49
CA ASP A 467 18.73 19.50 -2.67
C ASP A 467 18.23 20.45 -1.55
N ALA A 468 16.99 20.98 -1.68
CA ALA A 468 16.32 21.74 -0.63
C ALA A 468 15.73 20.81 0.45
N HIS A 469 15.17 21.39 1.52
CA HIS A 469 14.28 20.65 2.41
C HIS A 469 12.93 20.36 1.75
N THR A 470 12.29 19.26 2.18
CA THR A 470 10.94 18.91 1.74
C THR A 470 9.96 20.02 2.10
N SER A 471 9.22 20.51 1.11
CA SER A 471 8.31 21.66 1.25
C SER A 471 7.35 21.78 0.08
N ILE A 472 6.38 22.67 0.20
CA ILE A 472 5.47 23.00 -0.90
C ILE A 472 6.22 23.60 -2.12
N PHE A 473 7.37 24.24 -1.90
CA PHE A 473 8.19 24.78 -2.99
C PHE A 473 8.74 23.68 -3.89
N SER A 474 9.24 22.57 -3.32
CA SER A 474 9.78 21.45 -4.11
C SER A 474 8.69 20.71 -4.87
N ILE A 475 7.50 20.52 -4.29
CA ILE A 475 6.33 19.92 -4.95
C ILE A 475 5.88 20.78 -6.13
N ALA A 476 5.65 22.09 -5.89
CA ALA A 476 5.17 23.01 -6.91
C ALA A 476 6.16 23.15 -8.08
N THR A 477 7.46 23.23 -7.77
CA THR A 477 8.51 23.30 -8.79
C THR A 477 8.48 22.10 -9.73
N TYR A 478 8.36 20.90 -9.16
CA TYR A 478 8.23 19.67 -9.96
C TYR A 478 6.97 19.67 -10.81
N LEU A 479 5.81 19.92 -10.20
CA LEU A 479 4.52 19.87 -10.92
C LEU A 479 4.49 20.84 -12.10
N LYS A 480 5.04 22.05 -11.94
CA LYS A 480 5.19 23.01 -13.04
C LYS A 480 6.15 22.53 -14.13
N ALA A 481 7.21 21.83 -13.76
CA ALA A 481 8.18 21.29 -14.72
C ALA A 481 7.60 20.16 -15.57
N VAL A 482 6.82 19.25 -14.97
CA VAL A 482 6.22 18.09 -15.69
C VAL A 482 4.90 18.44 -16.39
N SER A 483 4.25 19.53 -16.00
CA SER A 483 3.00 20.03 -16.58
C SER A 483 3.07 21.53 -16.92
N PRO A 484 3.92 21.95 -17.88
CA PRO A 484 4.12 23.37 -18.18
C PRO A 484 2.84 24.11 -18.61
N SER A 485 1.88 23.42 -19.20
CA SER A 485 0.56 23.98 -19.57
C SER A 485 -0.24 24.42 -18.34
N ASN A 486 -0.02 23.79 -17.20
CA ASN A 486 -0.71 24.08 -15.94
C ASN A 486 0.10 24.98 -15.00
N ALA A 487 1.32 25.36 -15.37
CA ALA A 487 2.22 26.14 -14.50
C ALA A 487 1.59 27.43 -13.98
N SER A 488 0.88 28.17 -14.84
CA SER A 488 0.18 29.41 -14.43
C SER A 488 -1.00 29.15 -13.49
N ALA A 489 -1.72 28.04 -13.66
CA ALA A 489 -2.81 27.68 -12.76
C ALA A 489 -2.27 27.26 -11.38
N ILE A 490 -1.17 26.49 -11.35
CA ILE A 490 -0.46 26.13 -10.12
C ILE A 490 0.03 27.41 -9.40
N ASP A 491 0.63 28.37 -10.13
CA ASP A 491 1.06 29.64 -9.52
C ASP A 491 -0.13 30.47 -8.99
N THR A 492 -1.30 30.41 -9.65
CA THR A 492 -2.51 31.06 -9.16
C THR A 492 -3.00 30.44 -7.86
N LEU A 493 -3.00 29.11 -7.78
CA LEU A 493 -3.37 28.37 -6.59
C LEU A 493 -2.41 28.66 -5.42
N LEU A 494 -1.09 28.64 -5.65
CA LEU A 494 -0.09 29.04 -4.65
C LEU A 494 -0.29 30.48 -4.17
N ALA A 495 -0.56 31.40 -5.09
CA ALA A 495 -0.78 32.81 -4.78
C ALA A 495 -2.05 33.04 -3.94
N SER A 496 -3.09 32.22 -4.06
CA SER A 496 -4.28 32.25 -3.19
C SER A 496 -3.91 32.03 -1.72
N GLN A 497 -2.82 31.30 -1.47
CA GLN A 497 -2.25 31.03 -0.16
C GLN A 497 -1.03 31.93 0.15
N ASN A 498 -0.82 33.02 -0.58
CA ASN A 498 0.32 33.93 -0.43
C ASN A 498 1.68 33.23 -0.54
N ILE A 499 1.85 32.33 -1.50
CA ILE A 499 3.08 31.57 -1.78
C ILE A 499 3.57 31.87 -3.19
N ILE A 500 4.89 32.10 -3.34
CA ILE A 500 5.57 32.27 -4.62
C ILE A 500 6.68 31.23 -4.75
N ALA A 501 6.49 30.21 -5.61
CA ALA A 501 7.41 29.10 -5.79
C ALA A 501 8.09 29.13 -7.17
N ALA A 502 9.13 29.95 -7.34
CA ALA A 502 9.91 29.96 -8.59
C ALA A 502 10.86 28.75 -8.69
N ASP A 503 11.38 28.30 -7.58
CA ASP A 503 12.27 27.13 -7.47
C ASP A 503 12.03 26.36 -6.15
N GLU A 504 12.70 25.24 -5.99
CA GLU A 504 12.63 24.36 -4.82
C GLU A 504 13.07 25.00 -3.50
N TYR A 505 13.77 26.15 -3.57
CA TYR A 505 14.25 26.91 -2.42
C TYR A 505 13.33 28.09 -2.04
N GLY A 506 12.26 28.35 -2.79
CA GLY A 506 11.45 29.55 -2.59
C GLY A 506 12.26 30.85 -2.73
N SER A 507 13.19 30.89 -3.71
CA SER A 507 14.16 32.01 -3.84
C SER A 507 13.52 33.38 -4.12
N THR A 508 12.28 33.37 -4.63
CA THR A 508 11.51 34.62 -4.93
C THR A 508 10.36 34.85 -3.94
N GLU A 509 10.30 34.06 -2.86
CA GLU A 509 9.24 34.23 -1.85
C GLU A 509 9.31 35.60 -1.18
N THR A 510 8.15 36.21 -0.97
CA THR A 510 8.01 37.55 -0.36
C THR A 510 7.21 37.55 0.93
N ASN A 511 6.47 36.44 1.20
CA ASN A 511 5.73 36.28 2.44
C ASN A 511 6.66 35.87 3.58
N ASN A 512 7.00 36.84 4.42
CA ASN A 512 7.91 36.64 5.54
C ASN A 512 7.25 36.17 6.84
N GLY A 513 5.96 35.79 6.79
CA GLY A 513 5.23 35.33 7.98
C GLY A 513 5.10 36.36 9.10
N GLY A 514 5.31 37.66 8.81
CA GLY A 514 5.27 38.76 9.77
C GLY A 514 6.61 39.12 10.39
N ASP A 515 7.72 38.53 9.93
CA ASP A 515 9.07 38.86 10.38
C ASP A 515 10.05 38.79 9.19
N ALA A 516 10.68 39.95 8.88
CA ALA A 516 11.59 40.06 7.74
C ALA A 516 12.80 39.10 7.81
N ARG A 517 13.15 38.60 8.99
CA ARG A 517 14.28 37.70 9.19
C ARG A 517 14.02 36.28 8.63
N ASN A 518 12.77 35.94 8.35
CA ASN A 518 12.40 34.67 7.70
C ASN A 518 12.74 34.62 6.21
N LEU A 519 13.12 35.77 5.61
CA LEU A 519 13.47 35.83 4.20
C LEU A 519 14.91 36.30 4.00
N PRO A 520 15.56 35.82 2.93
CA PRO A 520 15.11 34.75 2.04
C PRO A 520 14.99 33.40 2.81
N VAL A 521 14.12 32.50 2.37
CA VAL A 521 13.89 31.19 3.01
C VAL A 521 15.20 30.43 3.19
N TYR A 522 16.07 30.49 2.19
CA TYR A 522 17.46 30.00 2.27
C TYR A 522 18.40 31.14 1.94
N LYS A 523 19.26 31.52 2.87
CA LYS A 523 20.39 32.40 2.58
C LYS A 523 21.45 31.62 1.79
N THR A 524 22.37 32.36 1.16
CA THR A 524 23.52 31.79 0.44
C THR A 524 24.81 32.23 1.07
N ILE A 525 25.82 31.38 1.08
CA ILE A 525 27.16 31.71 1.58
C ILE A 525 28.20 31.35 0.54
N THR A 526 29.23 32.23 0.40
CA THR A 526 30.43 31.94 -0.41
C THR A 526 31.53 31.38 0.49
N ILE A 527 32.07 30.21 0.13
CA ILE A 527 33.16 29.59 0.87
C ILE A 527 34.40 30.48 0.83
N GLY A 528 34.98 30.84 2.00
CA GLY A 528 36.06 31.76 2.15
C GLY A 528 35.66 33.25 2.03
N GLY A 529 34.38 33.54 1.86
CA GLY A 529 33.80 34.90 1.84
C GLY A 529 33.47 35.42 3.24
N SER A 530 32.73 36.54 3.27
CA SER A 530 32.21 37.11 4.52
C SER A 530 31.19 36.18 5.19
N SER A 531 31.10 36.29 6.52
CA SER A 531 30.06 35.60 7.29
C SER A 531 28.66 36.04 6.86
N VAL A 532 27.69 35.15 7.05
CA VAL A 532 26.26 35.36 6.82
C VAL A 532 25.56 35.39 8.17
N GLU A 533 24.84 36.45 8.44
CA GLU A 533 24.04 36.59 9.64
C GLU A 533 22.77 35.72 9.52
N LEU A 534 22.50 34.91 10.54
CA LEU A 534 21.24 34.18 10.78
C LEU A 534 20.68 34.59 12.13
N CYS A 535 19.36 34.75 12.22
CA CYS A 535 18.72 35.06 13.49
C CYS A 535 17.71 33.97 13.85
N SER A 536 17.91 33.29 14.97
CA SER A 536 16.97 32.41 15.59
C SER A 536 16.07 33.18 16.53
N PHE A 537 14.76 33.01 16.39
CA PHE A 537 13.79 33.73 17.23
C PHE A 537 12.53 32.90 17.45
N ALA A 538 11.88 33.14 18.58
CA ALA A 538 10.72 32.38 19.02
C ALA A 538 9.43 33.22 19.06
N THR A 539 9.30 34.21 18.16
CA THR A 539 8.10 35.06 18.07
C THR A 539 6.84 34.26 17.80
N ASN A 540 6.95 33.15 17.03
CA ASN A 540 5.85 32.23 16.74
C ASN A 540 5.81 31.04 17.70
N GLY A 541 6.72 30.97 18.66
CA GLY A 541 6.91 29.86 19.60
C GLY A 541 8.26 29.17 19.44
N SER A 542 8.50 28.13 20.21
CA SER A 542 9.75 27.40 20.27
C SER A 542 9.80 26.18 19.34
N TYR A 543 10.97 25.60 19.20
CA TYR A 543 11.28 24.32 18.56
C TYR A 543 10.96 24.27 17.06
N ASN A 544 9.73 23.89 16.69
CA ASN A 544 9.27 23.65 15.31
C ASN A 544 8.45 24.81 14.73
N LYS A 545 8.57 25.99 15.32
CA LYS A 545 7.85 27.17 14.84
C LYS A 545 8.71 27.99 13.88
N LEU A 546 8.05 28.73 12.99
CA LEU A 546 8.67 29.62 12.02
C LEU A 546 9.61 30.61 12.70
N GLY A 547 10.83 30.69 12.21
CA GLY A 547 11.89 31.59 12.69
C GLY A 547 12.80 30.99 13.75
N ASN A 548 12.45 29.84 14.33
CA ASN A 548 13.31 29.16 15.30
C ASN A 548 14.59 28.64 14.63
N ARG A 549 14.46 28.09 13.42
CA ARG A 549 15.55 27.58 12.59
C ARG A 549 15.67 28.36 11.32
N GLN A 550 16.94 28.56 10.87
CA GLN A 550 17.28 29.29 9.66
C GLN A 550 18.19 28.44 8.78
N PHE A 551 18.16 28.71 7.47
CA PHE A 551 18.82 27.85 6.50
C PHE A 551 19.79 28.64 5.61
N ILE A 552 20.96 28.04 5.35
CA ILE A 552 21.92 28.48 4.35
C ILE A 552 22.08 27.33 3.32
N ARG A 553 21.97 27.65 2.03
CA ARG A 553 22.40 26.75 0.97
C ARG A 553 23.82 27.10 0.53
N PHE A 554 24.64 26.09 0.32
CA PHE A 554 26.00 26.23 -0.18
C PHE A 554 26.40 25.04 -1.07
N GLU A 555 27.45 25.26 -1.89
CA GLU A 555 27.94 24.22 -2.81
C GLU A 555 29.43 23.99 -2.57
N ILE A 556 29.81 22.72 -2.45
CA ILE A 556 31.20 22.25 -2.43
C ILE A 556 31.57 21.88 -3.87
N THR A 557 32.47 22.65 -4.47
CA THR A 557 32.95 22.42 -5.84
C THR A 557 34.21 21.55 -5.92
N SER A 558 34.93 21.40 -4.79
CA SER A 558 36.10 20.53 -4.67
C SER A 558 36.03 19.76 -3.37
N ALA A 559 36.17 18.44 -3.42
CA ALA A 559 36.20 17.62 -2.21
C ALA A 559 37.40 18.01 -1.34
N GLY A 560 37.20 18.15 -0.03
CA GLY A 560 38.25 18.59 0.88
C GLY A 560 37.78 18.84 2.29
N SER A 561 38.67 19.42 3.09
CA SER A 561 38.44 19.80 4.47
C SER A 561 37.93 21.23 4.55
N TYR A 562 36.83 21.42 5.30
CA TYR A 562 36.16 22.71 5.46
C TYR A 562 35.89 22.98 6.94
N THR A 563 36.14 24.23 7.38
CA THR A 563 35.83 24.67 8.73
C THR A 563 34.55 25.50 8.70
N PHE A 564 33.61 25.17 9.56
CA PHE A 564 32.33 25.80 9.79
C PHE A 564 32.37 26.53 11.13
N THR A 565 31.94 27.77 11.17
CA THR A 565 31.82 28.52 12.43
C THR A 565 30.42 29.12 12.54
N ALA A 566 29.91 29.20 13.77
CA ALA A 566 28.72 30.01 14.09
C ALA A 566 29.00 30.75 15.40
N ASN A 567 29.08 32.05 15.31
CA ASN A 567 29.41 32.92 16.43
C ASN A 567 28.20 33.73 16.84
N GLY A 568 27.71 33.52 18.06
CA GLY A 568 26.65 34.33 18.64
C GLY A 568 27.08 35.80 18.78
N GLN A 569 26.17 36.73 18.52
CA GLN A 569 26.45 38.15 18.55
C GLN A 569 26.41 38.75 19.95
N VAL A 570 25.80 38.06 20.91
CA VAL A 570 25.67 38.50 22.30
C VAL A 570 26.28 37.46 23.24
N GLY A 571 26.93 37.94 24.31
CA GLY A 571 27.51 37.04 25.30
C GLY A 571 26.46 36.12 25.94
N GLY A 572 26.75 34.82 25.96
CA GLY A 572 25.83 33.80 26.44
C GLY A 572 24.91 33.18 25.37
N ASP A 573 25.05 33.58 24.10
CA ASP A 573 24.44 32.87 22.98
C ASP A 573 25.05 31.48 22.81
N ASN A 574 24.22 30.52 22.38
CA ASN A 574 24.59 29.14 22.20
C ASN A 574 24.07 28.62 20.84
N PRO A 575 24.71 29.07 19.72
CA PRO A 575 24.32 28.60 18.40
C PRO A 575 24.56 27.10 18.22
N ALA A 576 23.72 26.46 17.41
CA ALA A 576 23.95 25.13 16.90
C ALA A 576 23.85 25.13 15.38
N ILE A 577 24.66 24.29 14.75
CA ILE A 577 24.66 24.08 13.30
C ILE A 577 24.54 22.61 12.96
N TYR A 578 23.76 22.32 11.91
CA TYR A 578 23.59 21.00 11.34
C TYR A 578 23.67 21.07 9.83
N VAL A 579 24.43 20.17 9.20
CA VAL A 579 24.56 20.13 7.75
C VAL A 579 23.90 18.88 7.20
N ARG A 580 23.13 19.07 6.16
CA ARG A 580 22.40 18.01 5.46
C ARG A 580 22.71 18.03 3.97
N LYS A 581 22.60 16.87 3.34
CA LYS A 581 22.65 16.69 1.89
C LYS A 581 21.46 15.85 1.48
N GLN A 582 20.55 16.42 0.69
CA GLN A 582 19.30 15.75 0.29
C GLN A 582 18.58 15.10 1.49
N GLY A 583 18.38 15.86 2.57
CA GLY A 583 17.77 15.41 3.83
C GLY A 583 18.68 14.60 4.73
N ALA A 584 19.66 13.87 4.19
CA ALA A 584 20.54 13.05 4.99
C ALA A 584 21.46 13.90 5.90
N TYR A 585 21.52 13.53 7.17
CA TYR A 585 22.43 14.12 8.13
C TYR A 585 23.90 13.88 7.72
N VAL A 586 24.68 14.94 7.66
CA VAL A 586 26.13 14.88 7.36
C VAL A 586 26.93 15.07 8.63
N PHE A 587 26.72 16.18 9.33
CA PHE A 587 27.31 16.45 10.65
C PHE A 587 26.50 17.55 11.37
N GLY A 588 26.78 17.70 12.67
CA GLY A 588 26.27 18.81 13.48
C GLY A 588 27.23 19.17 14.58
N SER A 589 27.11 20.39 15.09
CA SER A 589 27.80 20.90 16.27
C SER A 589 26.82 21.71 17.11
N SER A 590 26.79 21.41 18.42
CA SER A 590 25.88 22.06 19.41
C SER A 590 26.55 22.06 20.79
N THR A 591 27.80 22.43 20.83
CA THR A 591 28.58 22.59 22.09
C THR A 591 28.17 23.88 22.78
N ALA A 592 28.49 24.04 24.05
CA ALA A 592 28.17 25.29 24.75
C ALA A 592 28.99 26.48 24.21
N GLY A 593 28.32 27.56 23.79
CA GLY A 593 28.93 28.76 23.22
C GLY A 593 29.06 28.72 21.70
N ASN A 594 30.03 29.46 21.16
CA ASN A 594 30.26 29.53 19.71
C ASN A 594 30.68 28.18 19.13
N GLU A 595 30.22 27.90 17.92
CA GLU A 595 30.55 26.65 17.23
C GLU A 595 31.72 26.84 16.27
N SER A 596 32.61 25.83 16.26
CA SER A 596 33.69 25.69 15.25
C SER A 596 33.97 24.24 15.02
N THR A 597 33.74 23.75 13.81
CA THR A 597 33.96 22.32 13.46
C THR A 597 34.58 22.20 12.08
N THR A 598 35.50 21.25 11.93
CA THR A 598 36.15 20.96 10.65
C THR A 598 35.71 19.59 10.14
N GLN A 599 35.25 19.53 8.88
CA GLN A 599 34.69 18.36 8.28
C GLN A 599 35.20 18.13 6.85
N ASN A 600 35.36 16.88 6.45
CA ASN A 600 35.66 16.52 5.06
C ASN A 600 34.35 16.36 4.28
N LEU A 601 34.18 17.17 3.23
CA LEU A 601 33.00 17.12 2.40
C LEU A 601 33.31 16.72 0.96
N ALA A 602 32.41 15.96 0.37
CA ALA A 602 32.41 15.64 -1.06
C ALA A 602 31.81 16.79 -1.87
N VAL A 603 32.05 16.79 -3.17
CA VAL A 603 31.39 17.71 -4.11
C VAL A 603 29.86 17.55 -4.02
N GLY A 604 29.13 18.66 -4.06
CA GLY A 604 27.67 18.70 -4.06
C GLY A 604 27.07 19.93 -3.37
N LYS A 605 25.76 19.98 -3.38
CA LYS A 605 24.96 21.02 -2.72
C LYS A 605 24.54 20.55 -1.34
N TYR A 606 24.51 21.47 -0.40
CA TYR A 606 24.26 21.20 1.02
C TYR A 606 23.36 22.29 1.61
N ILE A 607 22.64 21.94 2.66
CA ILE A 607 21.90 22.87 3.52
C ILE A 607 22.56 22.85 4.89
N LEU A 608 22.91 24.05 5.39
CA LEU A 608 23.26 24.28 6.77
C LEU A 608 22.01 24.87 7.47
N GLU A 609 21.57 24.18 8.50
CA GLU A 609 20.55 24.62 9.45
C GLU A 609 21.26 25.23 10.65
N ALA A 610 20.84 26.42 11.10
CA ALA A 610 21.35 27.02 12.31
C ALA A 610 20.21 27.54 13.20
N TYR A 611 20.39 27.39 14.51
CA TYR A 611 19.44 27.86 15.52
C TYR A 611 20.12 28.12 16.86
N GLU A 612 19.45 28.85 17.74
CA GLU A 612 19.86 29.04 19.13
C GLU A 612 19.32 27.87 19.99
N VAL A 613 20.22 27.17 20.66
CA VAL A 613 19.86 25.96 21.44
C VAL A 613 18.80 26.26 22.52
N THR A 614 18.88 27.44 23.16
CA THR A 614 17.91 27.83 24.20
C THR A 614 16.52 28.11 23.62
N ASN A 615 16.36 28.32 22.31
CA ASN A 615 15.09 28.54 21.65
C ASN A 615 14.33 27.21 21.37
N ILE A 616 14.93 26.05 21.63
CA ILE A 616 14.21 24.79 21.63
C ILE A 616 13.08 24.79 22.66
N SER A 617 13.28 25.48 23.78
CA SER A 617 12.28 25.60 24.87
C SER A 617 12.10 27.03 25.38
N GLY A 618 12.75 28.01 24.76
CA GLY A 618 12.77 29.40 25.20
C GLY A 618 12.12 30.37 24.23
N SER A 619 12.26 31.67 24.54
CA SER A 619 11.66 32.77 23.78
C SER A 619 12.65 33.87 23.42
N ARG A 620 13.94 33.52 23.28
CA ARG A 620 14.97 34.49 22.93
C ARG A 620 14.92 34.87 21.42
N THR A 621 15.40 36.04 21.12
CA THR A 621 15.82 36.41 19.79
C THR A 621 17.32 36.62 19.83
N THR A 622 18.07 35.89 19.02
CA THR A 622 19.52 36.01 18.94
C THR A 622 19.99 35.81 17.50
N CYS A 623 21.03 36.54 17.14
CA CYS A 623 21.62 36.42 15.81
C CYS A 623 23.03 35.83 15.93
N MET A 624 23.47 35.14 14.90
CA MET A 624 24.78 34.52 14.81
C MET A 624 25.40 34.76 13.44
N ASP A 625 26.71 34.90 13.40
CA ASP A 625 27.48 35.01 12.18
C ASP A 625 28.04 33.66 11.78
N VAL A 626 27.57 33.12 10.66
CA VAL A 626 28.01 31.82 10.13
C VAL A 626 29.03 32.00 9.04
N SER A 627 30.15 31.28 9.09
CA SER A 627 31.15 31.27 8.02
C SER A 627 31.57 29.84 7.64
N ILE A 628 32.02 29.67 6.39
CA ILE A 628 32.59 28.40 5.86
C ILE A 628 33.89 28.76 5.17
N SER A 629 34.99 28.09 5.56
CA SER A 629 36.31 28.25 4.92
C SER A 629 36.86 26.92 4.47
N ALA A 630 37.58 26.87 3.33
CA ALA A 630 38.39 25.74 2.94
C ALA A 630 39.70 25.75 3.73
N ASN A 631 40.19 24.56 4.11
CA ASN A 631 41.46 24.41 4.83
C ASN A 631 42.63 24.04 3.89
#